data_7973aecb43e873c27337193f1b7eae9a
#
_entry.id   7973aecb43e873c27337193f1b7eae9a
#
_cell.length_a   1.000
_cell.length_b   1.000
_cell.length_c   1.000
_cell.angle_alpha   90.00
_cell.angle_beta   90.00
_cell.angle_gamma   90.00
#
_symmetry.space_group_name_H-M   'P 1'
#
loop_
_entity.id
_entity.type
_entity.pdbx_description
1 polymer ?
#
loop_
_entity_poly.entity_id
_entity_poly.type
_entity_poly.pdbx_seq_one_letter_code
_entity_poly.pdbx_strand_id
1 'polypeptide(L)'
;MRIGQLAKATGTQVETIRFYEREGLLLEGARTDANYRLYADAHADRLAFIRQCRLLDLPLEEIRTLLRFRDKPAKSDDVSELLTTCIKRAVGRRQDLKRLEEELKVLHVQSARARSRNGVRDGP
;
A
#
# COMPACT_ATOMS: atom_id res chain seq x y z
N MET A 1 -8.24 -9.63 15.79
CA MET A 1 -9.20 -8.66 15.21
C MET A 1 -10.21 -9.36 14.33
N ARG A 2 -11.40 -8.86 14.29
CA ARG A 2 -12.38 -9.25 13.28
C ARG A 2 -12.07 -8.53 11.96
N ILE A 3 -12.66 -9.01 10.87
CA ILE A 3 -12.37 -8.49 9.53
C ILE A 3 -12.63 -6.99 9.40
N GLY A 4 -13.67 -6.47 10.03
CA GLY A 4 -13.96 -5.03 10.01
C GLY A 4 -12.86 -4.19 10.67
N GLN A 5 -12.30 -4.69 11.75
CA GLN A 5 -11.18 -4.03 12.44
C GLN A 5 -9.92 -4.10 11.59
N LEU A 6 -9.67 -5.24 10.95
CA LEU A 6 -8.53 -5.41 10.04
C LEU A 6 -8.65 -4.45 8.85
N ALA A 7 -9.83 -4.35 8.27
CA ALA A 7 -10.12 -3.44 7.16
C ALA A 7 -9.81 -1.99 7.56
N LYS A 8 -10.27 -1.57 8.72
CA LYS A 8 -10.06 -0.22 9.22
C LYS A 8 -8.58 0.04 9.51
N ALA A 9 -7.91 -0.91 10.15
CA ALA A 9 -6.50 -0.79 10.51
C ALA A 9 -5.58 -0.69 9.28
N THR A 10 -5.95 -1.32 8.17
CA THR A 10 -5.13 -1.40 6.97
C THR A 10 -5.58 -0.47 5.84
N GLY A 11 -6.73 0.20 6.01
CA GLY A 11 -7.30 1.02 4.95
C GLY A 11 -7.73 0.20 3.74
N THR A 12 -8.08 -1.08 3.95
CA THR A 12 -8.49 -2.01 2.91
C THR A 12 -9.95 -2.37 3.12
N GLN A 13 -10.73 -2.44 2.05
CA GLN A 13 -12.13 -2.80 2.16
C GLN A 13 -12.28 -4.29 2.51
N VAL A 14 -13.33 -4.61 3.26
CA VAL A 14 -13.61 -6.01 3.67
C VAL A 14 -13.69 -6.94 2.45
N GLU A 15 -14.33 -6.51 1.39
CA GLU A 15 -14.45 -7.32 0.17
C GLU A 15 -13.11 -7.59 -0.48
N THR A 16 -12.21 -6.62 -0.43
CA THR A 16 -10.84 -6.77 -0.96
C THR A 16 -10.06 -7.79 -0.13
N ILE A 17 -10.21 -7.75 1.19
CA ILE A 17 -9.59 -8.74 2.08
C ILE A 17 -10.09 -10.14 1.74
N ARG A 18 -11.39 -10.31 1.57
CA ARG A 18 -11.99 -11.59 1.19
C ARG A 18 -11.51 -12.07 -0.17
N PHE A 19 -11.35 -11.14 -1.11
CA PHE A 19 -10.81 -11.45 -2.43
C PHE A 19 -9.39 -12.01 -2.32
N TYR A 20 -8.53 -11.36 -1.53
CA TYR A 20 -7.16 -11.83 -1.34
C TYR A 20 -7.11 -13.18 -0.63
N GLU A 21 -8.03 -13.44 0.29
CA GLU A 21 -8.14 -14.77 0.91
C GLU A 21 -8.50 -15.82 -0.11
N ARG A 22 -9.49 -15.55 -0.97
CA ARG A 22 -9.90 -16.48 -2.03
C ARG A 22 -8.79 -16.74 -3.02
N GLU A 23 -7.97 -15.73 -3.29
CA GLU A 23 -6.85 -15.84 -4.23
C GLU A 23 -5.60 -16.45 -3.58
N GLY A 24 -5.66 -16.80 -2.32
CA GLY A 24 -4.53 -17.39 -1.63
C GLY A 24 -3.39 -16.44 -1.32
N LEU A 25 -3.61 -15.13 -1.44
CA LEU A 25 -2.61 -14.12 -1.12
C LEU A 25 -2.55 -13.84 0.38
N LEU A 26 -3.64 -14.08 1.07
CA LEU A 26 -3.77 -13.86 2.49
C LEU A 26 -4.35 -15.13 3.13
N LEU A 27 -3.75 -15.56 4.24
CA LEU A 27 -4.28 -16.67 4.98
C LEU A 27 -5.61 -16.28 5.63
N GLU A 28 -6.54 -17.22 5.68
CA GLU A 28 -7.79 -17.00 6.38
C GLU A 28 -7.54 -16.81 7.87
N GLY A 29 -8.32 -15.94 8.48
CA GLY A 29 -8.28 -15.78 9.93
C GLY A 29 -8.71 -17.04 10.63
N ALA A 30 -8.13 -17.32 11.81
CA ALA A 30 -8.53 -18.45 12.63
C ALA A 30 -9.99 -18.29 13.06
N ARG A 31 -10.77 -19.39 13.02
CA ARG A 31 -12.14 -19.33 13.48
C ARG A 31 -12.22 -19.49 14.99
N THR A 32 -13.10 -18.72 15.62
CA THR A 32 -13.42 -18.85 17.03
C THR A 32 -14.43 -19.97 17.26
N ASP A 33 -14.67 -20.32 18.52
CA ASP A 33 -15.72 -21.27 18.89
C ASP A 33 -17.11 -20.80 18.42
N ALA A 34 -17.32 -19.48 18.35
CA ALA A 34 -18.56 -18.90 17.83
C ALA A 34 -18.57 -18.86 16.29
N ASN A 35 -17.59 -19.46 15.65
CA ASN A 35 -17.50 -19.63 14.19
C ASN A 35 -17.34 -18.33 13.40
N TYR A 36 -16.68 -17.32 13.93
CA TYR A 36 -16.27 -16.16 13.17
C TYR A 36 -14.74 -16.05 13.13
N ARG A 37 -14.22 -15.37 12.09
CA ARG A 37 -12.78 -15.28 11.86
C ARG A 37 -12.12 -14.23 12.71
N LEU A 38 -10.93 -14.55 13.21
CA LEU A 38 -10.03 -13.60 13.87
C LEU A 38 -8.74 -13.46 13.08
N TYR A 39 -8.28 -12.25 12.98
CA TYR A 39 -7.06 -11.89 12.24
C TYR A 39 -6.00 -11.38 13.20
N ALA A 40 -4.75 -11.72 12.91
CA ALA A 40 -3.59 -11.31 13.71
C ALA A 40 -2.85 -10.15 13.04
N ASP A 41 -1.86 -9.61 13.74
CA ASP A 41 -1.00 -8.54 13.22
C ASP A 41 -0.28 -8.97 11.94
N ALA A 42 0.05 -10.26 11.82
CA ALA A 42 0.68 -10.79 10.61
C ALA A 42 -0.20 -10.60 9.37
N HIS A 43 -1.52 -10.68 9.53
CA HIS A 43 -2.46 -10.40 8.44
C HIS A 43 -2.39 -8.94 8.03
N ALA A 44 -2.32 -8.03 9.01
CA ALA A 44 -2.22 -6.59 8.74
C ALA A 44 -0.92 -6.26 8.01
N ASP A 45 0.20 -6.85 8.44
CA ASP A 45 1.50 -6.65 7.80
C ASP A 45 1.50 -7.14 6.36
N ARG A 46 0.91 -8.31 6.13
CA ARG A 46 0.83 -8.91 4.80
C ARG A 46 -0.06 -8.07 3.88
N LEU A 47 -1.19 -7.58 4.38
CA LEU A 47 -2.07 -6.68 3.63
C LEU A 47 -1.37 -5.37 3.27
N ALA A 48 -0.59 -4.81 4.20
CA ALA A 48 0.17 -3.59 3.94
C ALA A 48 1.16 -3.81 2.79
N PHE A 49 1.86 -4.94 2.78
CA PHE A 49 2.77 -5.30 1.69
C PHE A 49 2.05 -5.41 0.35
N ILE A 50 0.92 -6.14 0.32
CA ILE A 50 0.11 -6.30 -0.90
C ILE A 50 -0.35 -4.94 -1.41
N ARG A 51 -0.84 -4.09 -0.51
CA ARG A 51 -1.31 -2.76 -0.87
C ARG A 51 -0.21 -1.91 -1.49
N GLN A 52 0.99 -1.92 -0.90
CA GLN A 52 2.13 -1.16 -1.45
C GLN A 52 2.53 -1.68 -2.83
N CYS A 53 2.52 -2.99 -3.02
CA CYS A 53 2.80 -3.58 -4.33
C CYS A 53 1.76 -3.14 -5.37
N ARG A 54 0.48 -3.09 -4.99
CA ARG A 54 -0.57 -2.62 -5.89
C ARG A 54 -0.40 -1.15 -6.25
N LEU A 55 0.07 -0.33 -5.31
CA LEU A 55 0.36 1.08 -5.58
C LEU A 55 1.50 1.25 -6.60
N LEU A 56 2.38 0.26 -6.72
CA LEU A 56 3.42 0.23 -7.75
C LEU A 56 2.93 -0.43 -9.04
N ASP A 57 1.63 -0.70 -9.14
CA ASP A 57 1.00 -1.34 -10.30
C ASP A 57 1.54 -2.74 -10.58
N LEU A 58 1.96 -3.48 -9.55
CA LEU A 58 2.35 -4.87 -9.74
C LEU A 58 1.10 -5.73 -9.95
N PRO A 59 1.11 -6.61 -10.97
CA PRO A 59 0.03 -7.57 -11.15
C PRO A 59 -0.04 -8.55 -9.99
N LEU A 60 -1.23 -9.08 -9.73
CA LEU A 60 -1.44 -10.03 -8.63
C LEU A 60 -0.52 -11.25 -8.74
N GLU A 61 -0.23 -11.73 -9.96
CA GLU A 61 0.65 -12.89 -10.14
C GLU A 61 2.07 -12.61 -9.67
N GLU A 62 2.58 -11.40 -9.92
CA GLU A 62 3.90 -11.01 -9.43
C GLU A 62 3.90 -10.89 -7.91
N ILE A 63 2.84 -10.32 -7.33
CA ILE A 63 2.69 -10.23 -5.89
C ILE A 63 2.64 -11.63 -5.27
N ARG A 64 1.92 -12.55 -5.90
CA ARG A 64 1.84 -13.94 -5.47
C ARG A 64 3.24 -14.58 -5.44
N THR A 65 4.03 -14.35 -6.46
CA THR A 65 5.40 -14.85 -6.54
C THR A 65 6.27 -14.31 -5.39
N LEU A 66 6.16 -13.01 -5.14
CA LEU A 66 6.91 -12.37 -4.04
C LEU A 66 6.47 -12.92 -2.67
N LEU A 67 5.18 -13.12 -2.47
CA LEU A 67 4.65 -13.64 -1.21
C LEU A 67 5.07 -15.09 -0.98
N ARG A 68 5.08 -15.91 -2.02
CA ARG A 68 5.58 -17.30 -1.92
C ARG A 68 7.04 -17.31 -1.49
N PHE A 69 7.87 -16.46 -2.09
CA PHE A 69 9.27 -16.36 -1.72
C PHE A 69 9.43 -15.86 -0.29
N ARG A 70 8.63 -14.86 0.12
CA ARG A 70 8.64 -14.32 1.48
C ARG A 70 8.31 -15.41 2.51
N ASP A 71 7.31 -16.24 2.20
CA ASP A 71 6.87 -17.32 3.09
C ASP A 71 7.89 -18.45 3.17
N LYS A 72 8.51 -18.78 2.03
CA LYS A 72 9.48 -19.87 1.93
C LYS A 72 10.60 -19.47 0.98
N PRO A 73 11.61 -18.76 1.47
CA PRO A 73 12.72 -18.35 0.63
C PRO A 73 13.44 -19.54 -0.01
N ALA A 74 13.67 -19.44 -1.31
CA ALA A 74 14.41 -20.43 -2.07
C ALA A 74 15.19 -19.71 -3.15
N LYS A 75 16.36 -20.23 -3.51
CA LYS A 75 17.19 -19.63 -4.54
C LYS A 75 16.44 -19.64 -5.88
N SER A 76 16.27 -18.47 -6.49
CA SER A 76 15.56 -18.31 -7.75
C SER A 76 16.04 -17.06 -8.47
N ASP A 77 16.53 -17.23 -9.69
CA ASP A 77 16.96 -16.12 -10.51
C ASP A 77 15.76 -15.28 -10.97
N ASP A 78 14.62 -15.91 -11.21
CA ASP A 78 13.39 -15.22 -11.61
C ASP A 78 12.90 -14.28 -10.52
N VAL A 79 12.93 -14.72 -9.27
CA VAL A 79 12.54 -13.87 -8.14
C VAL A 79 13.52 -12.72 -7.97
N SER A 80 14.82 -13.00 -8.12
CA SER A 80 15.85 -11.97 -8.03
C SER A 80 15.65 -10.88 -9.10
N GLU A 81 15.36 -11.27 -10.34
CA GLU A 81 15.08 -10.33 -11.40
C GLU A 81 13.81 -9.53 -11.14
N LEU A 82 12.77 -10.18 -10.67
CA LEU A 82 11.51 -9.53 -10.31
C LEU A 82 11.75 -8.49 -9.21
N LEU A 83 12.49 -8.85 -8.16
CA LEU A 83 12.82 -7.93 -7.08
C LEU A 83 13.61 -6.72 -7.59
N THR A 84 14.58 -6.94 -8.47
CA THR A 84 15.35 -5.86 -9.07
C THR A 84 14.44 -4.89 -9.82
N THR A 85 13.51 -5.42 -10.61
CA THR A 85 12.53 -4.60 -11.34
C THR A 85 11.63 -3.83 -10.39
N CYS A 86 11.13 -4.47 -9.35
CA CYS A 86 10.27 -3.84 -8.36
C CYS A 86 10.99 -2.71 -7.62
N ILE A 87 12.24 -2.94 -7.24
CA ILE A 87 13.06 -1.93 -6.57
C ILE A 87 13.25 -0.71 -7.46
N LYS A 88 13.59 -0.92 -8.74
CA LYS A 88 13.75 0.18 -9.70
C LYS A 88 12.46 0.99 -9.82
N ARG A 89 11.33 0.30 -9.88
CA ARG A 89 10.02 0.95 -9.98
C ARG A 89 9.72 1.77 -8.73
N ALA A 90 10.02 1.23 -7.55
CA ALA A 90 9.83 1.93 -6.28
C ALA A 90 10.72 3.17 -6.18
N VAL A 91 11.99 3.06 -6.60
CA VAL A 91 12.92 4.19 -6.63
C VAL A 91 12.41 5.29 -7.55
N GLY A 92 11.97 4.92 -8.77
CA GLY A 92 11.42 5.88 -9.72
C GLY A 92 10.19 6.60 -9.17
N ARG A 93 9.29 5.87 -8.53
CA ARG A 93 8.09 6.43 -7.91
C ARG A 93 8.45 7.41 -6.79
N ARG A 94 9.42 7.06 -5.97
CA ARG A 94 9.90 7.92 -4.89
C ARG A 94 10.48 9.22 -5.43
N GLN A 95 11.26 9.14 -6.52
CA GLN A 95 11.83 10.32 -7.15
C GLN A 95 10.75 11.22 -7.75
N ASP A 96 9.75 10.63 -8.40
CA ASP A 96 8.63 11.37 -8.96
C ASP A 96 7.83 12.08 -7.87
N LEU A 97 7.56 11.39 -6.77
CA LEU A 97 6.84 11.97 -5.64
C LEU A 97 7.63 13.10 -5.00
N LYS A 98 8.96 12.96 -4.92
CA LYS A 98 9.82 14.01 -4.38
C LYS A 98 9.75 15.28 -5.24
N ARG A 99 9.77 15.12 -6.56
CA ARG A 99 9.62 16.24 -7.49
C ARG A 99 8.29 16.94 -7.33
N LEU A 100 7.22 16.15 -7.25
CA LEU A 100 5.88 16.68 -7.01
C LEU A 100 5.81 17.44 -5.70
N GLU A 101 6.39 16.88 -4.65
CA GLU A 101 6.45 17.55 -3.34
C GLU A 101 7.10 18.91 -3.43
N GLU A 102 8.22 19.03 -4.14
CA GLU A 102 8.91 20.31 -4.33
C GLU A 102 8.03 21.31 -5.09
N GLU A 103 7.37 20.87 -6.15
CA GLU A 103 6.44 21.71 -6.90
C GLU A 103 5.29 22.20 -6.04
N LEU A 104 4.73 21.30 -5.22
CA LEU A 104 3.63 21.66 -4.32
C LEU A 104 4.09 22.69 -3.28
N LYS A 105 5.31 22.57 -2.78
CA LYS A 105 5.87 23.54 -1.85
C LYS A 105 6.00 24.92 -2.49
N VAL A 106 6.46 24.98 -3.75
CA VAL A 106 6.54 26.23 -4.50
C VAL A 106 5.15 26.86 -4.64
N LEU A 107 4.17 26.06 -5.05
CA LEU A 107 2.79 26.52 -5.18
C LEU A 107 2.22 27.01 -3.85
N HIS A 108 2.57 26.34 -2.76
CA HIS A 108 2.13 26.73 -1.43
C HIS A 108 2.67 28.10 -1.05
N VAL A 109 3.95 28.37 -1.33
CA VAL A 109 4.56 29.68 -1.10
C VAL A 109 3.87 30.76 -1.95
N GLN A 110 3.63 30.46 -3.23
CA GLN A 110 2.93 31.39 -4.12
C GLN A 110 1.49 31.65 -3.65
N SER A 111 0.82 30.64 -3.17
CA SER A 111 -0.54 30.75 -2.61
C SER A 111 -0.55 31.70 -1.40
N ALA A 112 0.42 31.54 -0.50
CA ALA A 112 0.55 32.41 0.67
C ALA A 112 0.79 33.87 0.27
N ARG A 113 1.65 34.10 -0.74
CA ARG A 113 1.93 35.45 -1.25
C ARG A 113 0.69 36.08 -1.91
N ALA A 114 0.00 35.27 -2.74
CA ALA A 114 -1.22 35.73 -3.40
C ALA A 114 -2.31 36.07 -2.38
N ARG A 115 -2.45 35.23 -1.36
CA ARG A 115 -3.43 35.45 -0.30
C ARG A 115 -3.10 36.72 0.50
N SER A 116 -1.83 36.99 0.78
CA SER A 116 -1.39 38.19 1.48
C SER A 116 -1.77 39.45 0.70
N ARG A 117 -1.51 39.46 -0.62
CA ARG A 117 -1.88 40.59 -1.49
C ARG A 117 -3.39 40.76 -1.59
N ASN A 118 -4.12 39.68 -1.81
CA ASN A 118 -5.57 39.69 -1.92
C ASN A 118 -6.23 40.03 -0.60
N GLY A 119 -5.66 39.60 0.50
CA GLY A 119 -6.12 39.91 1.83
C GLY A 119 -6.11 41.42 2.12
N VAL A 120 -5.11 42.13 1.60
CA VAL A 120 -5.04 43.56 1.71
C VAL A 120 -6.15 44.23 0.88
N ARG A 121 -6.43 43.70 -0.31
CA ARG A 121 -7.48 44.23 -1.18
C ARG A 121 -8.87 43.87 -0.74
N ASP A 122 -9.00 42.61 -0.37
CA ASP A 122 -10.27 42.02 0.05
C ASP A 122 -10.58 42.30 1.50
N GLY A 123 -9.60 42.84 2.20
CA GLY A 123 -9.76 43.24 3.58
C GLY A 123 -10.92 44.19 3.66
N PRO A 124 -12.02 43.76 4.06
CA PRO A 124 -13.25 44.57 4.01
C PRO A 124 -13.37 45.51 5.12
#